data_929ad53d289111eee48ef6c92ee56859
#
_entry.id   929ad53d289111eee48ef6c92ee56859
#
_cell.length_a   1.000
_cell.length_b   1.000
_cell.length_c   1.000
_cell.angle_alpha   90.00
_cell.angle_beta   90.00
_cell.angle_gamma   90.00
#
_symmetry.space_group_name_H-M   'P 1'
#
loop_
_entity.id
_entity.type
_entity.pdbx_description
1 polymer ?
#
loop_
_entity_poly.entity_id
_entity_poly.type
_entity_poly.pdbx_seq_one_letter_code
_entity_poly.pdbx_strand_id
1 'polypeptide(L)'
;MKLNPFSKKSSAYYDKVKAEYDKLDREMTAAKDQLNEAEADFERKRRRQFELDQHGSMYSSTREQSQASFATSETSNRVSHIKGEIGQLESRIGPLRRIALAPSRFARAKQAFEDLVAQKLATTGELEKANALIAKVSKRVADADARIVTETQSATQTMLDAEGEFNVPEVLTRLEAELRLGKSSLAELEGKRDALLAGLRELPTAIREAERVFIGCRADVVEIELYEQLMPAMILFARASAARRQNDYRHDETRFEIEIPRELIEPAEVALAAELPTA
;
A
#
# COMPACT_ATOMS: atom_id res chain seq x y z
N MET A 1 21.39 -15.14 6.62
CA MET A 1 21.94 -14.79 5.29
C MET A 1 21.22 -13.53 4.82
N LYS A 2 21.92 -12.40 4.59
CA LYS A 2 21.26 -11.18 4.11
C LYS A 2 20.92 -11.40 2.63
N LEU A 3 19.68 -11.74 2.33
CA LEU A 3 19.14 -11.76 0.98
C LEU A 3 19.14 -10.32 0.45
N ASN A 4 20.20 -9.93 -0.20
CA ASN A 4 20.18 -8.81 -1.12
C ASN A 4 20.46 -9.39 -2.52
N PRO A 5 19.40 -9.86 -3.23
CA PRO A 5 19.54 -10.49 -4.55
C PRO A 5 20.17 -9.56 -5.58
N PHE A 6 20.20 -8.26 -5.27
CA PHE A 6 20.72 -7.21 -6.13
C PHE A 6 22.10 -6.68 -5.68
N SER A 7 22.84 -7.43 -4.84
CA SER A 7 24.20 -7.06 -4.47
C SER A 7 25.14 -7.17 -5.68
N LYS A 8 25.44 -6.06 -6.30
CA LYS A 8 26.58 -5.70 -7.19
C LYS A 8 27.09 -6.67 -8.28
N LYS A 9 26.52 -7.86 -8.46
CA LYS A 9 26.69 -8.65 -9.70
C LYS A 9 25.37 -8.49 -10.45
N SER A 10 25.40 -7.72 -11.55
CA SER A 10 24.27 -7.57 -12.45
C SER A 10 23.71 -8.95 -12.78
N SER A 11 22.45 -9.16 -12.47
CA SER A 11 21.73 -10.35 -12.80
C SER A 11 21.38 -10.28 -14.30
N ALA A 12 22.03 -11.08 -15.10
CA ALA A 12 21.88 -11.02 -16.56
C ALA A 12 20.43 -11.22 -17.02
N TYR A 13 19.66 -12.02 -16.30
CA TYR A 13 18.24 -12.24 -16.56
C TYR A 13 17.41 -11.01 -16.19
N TYR A 14 17.52 -10.55 -14.95
CA TYR A 14 16.78 -9.39 -14.47
C TYR A 14 17.09 -8.14 -15.30
N ASP A 15 18.36 -7.84 -15.54
CA ASP A 15 18.77 -6.66 -16.31
C ASP A 15 18.22 -6.70 -17.73
N LYS A 16 18.17 -7.87 -18.37
CA LYS A 16 17.60 -8.06 -19.69
C LYS A 16 16.09 -7.78 -19.69
N VAL A 17 15.36 -8.38 -18.75
CA VAL A 17 13.91 -8.18 -18.60
C VAL A 17 13.58 -6.73 -18.26
N LYS A 18 14.38 -6.13 -17.38
CA LYS A 18 14.21 -4.72 -16.99
C LYS A 18 14.45 -3.77 -18.17
N ALA A 19 15.50 -4.01 -18.94
CA ALA A 19 15.80 -3.19 -20.13
C ALA A 19 14.68 -3.29 -21.18
N GLU A 20 14.14 -4.49 -21.41
CA GLU A 20 13.02 -4.69 -22.33
C GLU A 20 11.75 -4.01 -21.82
N TYR A 21 11.44 -4.16 -20.53
CA TYR A 21 10.34 -3.46 -19.89
C TYR A 21 10.46 -1.93 -20.04
N ASP A 22 11.63 -1.36 -19.71
CA ASP A 22 11.85 0.09 -19.78
C ASP A 22 11.77 0.62 -21.22
N LYS A 23 12.11 -0.22 -22.22
CA LYS A 23 11.93 0.12 -23.64
C LYS A 23 10.46 0.18 -23.99
N LEU A 24 9.71 -0.87 -23.68
CA LEU A 24 8.28 -0.96 -24.00
C LEU A 24 7.44 0.08 -23.21
N ASP A 25 7.83 0.42 -21.99
CA ASP A 25 7.17 1.43 -21.16
C ASP A 25 7.33 2.82 -21.77
N ARG A 26 8.50 3.14 -22.35
CA ARG A 26 8.73 4.37 -23.12
C ARG A 26 7.90 4.39 -24.42
N GLU A 27 7.84 3.28 -25.15
CA GLU A 27 6.99 3.14 -26.34
C GLU A 27 5.50 3.33 -25.99
N MET A 28 5.05 2.76 -24.87
CA MET A 28 3.70 2.91 -24.35
C MET A 28 3.38 4.37 -24.00
N THR A 29 4.31 5.07 -23.35
CA THR A 29 4.14 6.49 -23.00
C THR A 29 4.02 7.34 -24.26
N ALA A 30 4.90 7.12 -25.24
CA ALA A 30 4.83 7.82 -26.52
C ALA A 30 3.53 7.54 -27.30
N ALA A 31 3.05 6.29 -27.28
CA ALA A 31 1.78 5.93 -27.92
C ALA A 31 0.57 6.59 -27.21
N LYS A 32 0.59 6.72 -25.87
CA LYS A 32 -0.45 7.45 -25.12
C LYS A 32 -0.45 8.94 -25.42
N ASP A 33 0.72 9.55 -25.56
CA ASP A 33 0.83 10.97 -25.95
C ASP A 33 0.28 11.18 -27.36
N GLN A 34 0.62 10.30 -28.32
CA GLN A 34 0.05 10.32 -29.67
C GLN A 34 -1.46 10.10 -29.70
N LEU A 35 -2.00 9.25 -28.80
CA LEU A 35 -3.43 9.05 -28.66
C LEU A 35 -4.11 10.35 -28.20
N ASN A 36 -3.59 11.01 -27.19
CA ASN A 36 -4.14 12.27 -26.68
C ASN A 36 -4.18 13.34 -27.79
N GLU A 37 -3.12 13.46 -28.61
CA GLU A 37 -3.08 14.39 -29.75
C GLU A 37 -4.10 14.00 -30.82
N ALA A 38 -4.20 12.71 -31.16
CA ALA A 38 -5.15 12.22 -32.16
C ALA A 38 -6.60 12.39 -31.71
N GLU A 39 -6.91 12.14 -30.44
CA GLU A 39 -8.25 12.36 -29.87
C GLU A 39 -8.61 13.86 -29.86
N ALA A 40 -7.68 14.74 -29.52
CA ALA A 40 -7.89 16.19 -29.60
C ALA A 40 -8.12 16.67 -31.04
N ASP A 41 -7.42 16.10 -32.02
CA ASP A 41 -7.62 16.41 -33.44
C ASP A 41 -8.99 15.89 -33.95
N PHE A 42 -9.35 14.64 -33.56
CA PHE A 42 -10.64 14.06 -33.87
C PHE A 42 -11.81 14.92 -33.35
N GLU A 43 -11.75 15.37 -32.10
CA GLU A 43 -12.78 16.21 -31.52
C GLU A 43 -12.89 17.58 -32.22
N ARG A 44 -11.76 18.18 -32.64
CA ARG A 44 -11.78 19.42 -33.43
C ARG A 44 -12.46 19.24 -34.77
N LYS A 45 -12.11 18.16 -35.50
CA LYS A 45 -12.70 17.85 -36.83
C LYS A 45 -14.17 17.46 -36.72
N ARG A 46 -14.54 16.71 -35.69
CA ARG A 46 -15.93 16.36 -35.39
C ARG A 46 -16.81 17.58 -35.13
N ARG A 47 -16.30 18.55 -34.35
CA ARG A 47 -17.03 19.82 -34.12
C ARG A 47 -17.21 20.59 -35.42
N ARG A 48 -16.16 20.71 -36.23
CA ARG A 48 -16.26 21.36 -37.54
C ARG A 48 -17.26 20.66 -38.48
N GLN A 49 -17.24 19.33 -38.52
CA GLN A 49 -18.23 18.56 -39.27
C GLN A 49 -19.65 18.87 -38.79
N PHE A 50 -19.88 18.84 -37.50
CA PHE A 50 -21.17 19.14 -36.90
C PHE A 50 -21.69 20.54 -37.24
N GLU A 51 -20.81 21.55 -37.19
CA GLU A 51 -21.14 22.92 -37.57
C GLU A 51 -21.54 23.02 -39.06
N LEU A 52 -20.83 22.35 -39.94
CA LEU A 52 -21.15 22.31 -41.36
C LEU A 52 -22.44 21.56 -41.65
N ASP A 53 -22.74 20.51 -40.91
CA ASP A 53 -23.99 19.75 -41.05
C ASP A 53 -25.20 20.53 -40.57
N GLN A 54 -25.07 21.37 -39.54
CA GLN A 54 -26.14 22.27 -39.08
C GLN A 54 -26.53 23.36 -40.10
N HIS A 55 -25.57 23.83 -40.92
CA HIS A 55 -25.77 24.89 -41.89
C HIS A 55 -26.00 24.37 -43.32
N GLY A 56 -25.90 23.07 -43.52
CA GLY A 56 -26.00 22.44 -44.84
C GLY A 56 -27.42 22.17 -45.28
N SER A 57 -27.59 21.94 -46.61
CA SER A 57 -28.90 21.52 -47.20
C SER A 57 -29.18 20.06 -46.84
N MET A 58 -30.43 19.76 -46.48
CA MET A 58 -30.90 18.38 -46.24
C MET A 58 -30.87 17.47 -47.48
N TYR A 59 -30.75 18.06 -48.67
CA TYR A 59 -30.95 17.32 -49.95
C TYR A 59 -29.67 17.08 -50.74
N SER A 60 -28.58 17.79 -50.42
CA SER A 60 -27.28 17.62 -51.10
C SER A 60 -26.13 17.96 -50.15
N SER A 61 -25.18 17.02 -49.99
CA SER A 61 -23.95 17.25 -49.26
C SER A 61 -23.04 18.17 -50.09
N THR A 62 -22.60 19.25 -49.48
CA THR A 62 -21.61 20.16 -50.11
C THR A 62 -20.23 19.47 -50.15
N ARG A 63 -19.36 19.95 -51.06
CA ARG A 63 -17.97 19.46 -51.13
C ARG A 63 -17.24 19.59 -49.78
N GLU A 64 -17.52 20.66 -49.04
CA GLU A 64 -16.91 20.93 -47.74
C GLU A 64 -17.40 19.95 -46.66
N GLN A 65 -18.71 19.59 -46.64
CA GLN A 65 -19.25 18.59 -45.75
C GLN A 65 -18.63 17.21 -46.01
N SER A 66 -18.50 16.83 -47.29
CA SER A 66 -17.86 15.56 -47.67
C SER A 66 -16.38 15.51 -47.26
N GLN A 67 -15.66 16.60 -47.39
CA GLN A 67 -14.26 16.70 -46.94
C GLN A 67 -14.15 16.64 -45.40
N ALA A 68 -15.04 17.31 -44.68
CA ALA A 68 -15.04 17.29 -43.23
C ALA A 68 -15.38 15.87 -42.69
N SER A 69 -16.36 15.19 -43.29
CA SER A 69 -16.70 13.80 -42.97
C SER A 69 -15.53 12.85 -43.22
N PHE A 70 -14.89 12.97 -44.35
CA PHE A 70 -13.69 12.17 -44.68
C PHE A 70 -12.56 12.42 -43.68
N ALA A 71 -12.25 13.69 -43.36
CA ALA A 71 -11.21 14.04 -42.38
C ALA A 71 -11.55 13.54 -40.96
N THR A 72 -12.80 13.54 -40.57
CA THR A 72 -13.26 12.97 -39.27
C THR A 72 -13.09 11.46 -39.26
N SER A 73 -13.47 10.77 -40.34
CA SER A 73 -13.30 9.32 -40.50
C SER A 73 -11.82 8.92 -40.46
N GLU A 74 -10.97 9.65 -41.17
CA GLU A 74 -9.52 9.39 -41.16
C GLU A 74 -8.92 9.50 -39.76
N THR A 75 -9.28 10.55 -39.02
CA THR A 75 -8.80 10.72 -37.63
C THR A 75 -9.38 9.69 -36.68
N SER A 76 -10.63 9.28 -36.85
CA SER A 76 -11.23 8.17 -36.09
C SER A 76 -10.46 6.85 -36.31
N ASN A 77 -10.11 6.54 -37.58
CA ASN A 77 -9.30 5.38 -37.91
C ASN A 77 -7.91 5.44 -37.27
N ARG A 78 -7.28 6.63 -37.26
CA ARG A 78 -5.98 6.85 -36.60
C ARG A 78 -6.08 6.60 -35.09
N VAL A 79 -7.11 7.14 -34.43
CA VAL A 79 -7.36 6.90 -32.99
C VAL A 79 -7.52 5.39 -32.71
N SER A 80 -8.30 4.70 -33.53
CA SER A 80 -8.53 3.26 -33.41
C SER A 80 -7.25 2.45 -33.61
N HIS A 81 -6.40 2.85 -34.54
CA HIS A 81 -5.10 2.21 -34.80
C HIS A 81 -4.18 2.36 -33.58
N ILE A 82 -4.01 3.59 -33.06
CA ILE A 82 -3.18 3.84 -31.88
C ILE A 82 -3.69 3.08 -30.65
N LYS A 83 -5.02 3.00 -30.44
CA LYS A 83 -5.60 2.17 -29.37
C LYS A 83 -5.25 0.68 -29.53
N GLY A 84 -5.23 0.17 -30.75
CA GLY A 84 -4.78 -1.17 -31.06
C GLY A 84 -3.30 -1.39 -30.73
N GLU A 85 -2.43 -0.44 -31.07
CA GLU A 85 -1.01 -0.50 -30.72
C GLU A 85 -0.78 -0.48 -29.22
N ILE A 86 -1.50 0.39 -28.47
CA ILE A 86 -1.46 0.42 -27.02
C ILE A 86 -1.86 -0.94 -26.42
N GLY A 87 -2.94 -1.57 -26.92
CA GLY A 87 -3.35 -2.89 -26.48
C GLY A 87 -2.30 -3.99 -26.73
N GLN A 88 -1.60 -3.92 -27.86
CA GLN A 88 -0.48 -4.84 -28.14
C GLN A 88 0.71 -4.60 -27.19
N LEU A 89 1.06 -3.35 -26.92
CA LEU A 89 2.11 -2.99 -25.96
C LEU A 89 1.74 -3.44 -24.55
N GLU A 90 0.50 -3.24 -24.11
CA GLU A 90 0.03 -3.70 -22.81
C GLU A 90 0.14 -5.22 -22.63
N SER A 91 -0.22 -5.98 -23.66
CA SER A 91 -0.09 -7.45 -23.62
C SER A 91 1.36 -7.92 -23.52
N ARG A 92 2.31 -7.18 -24.11
CA ARG A 92 3.76 -7.46 -24.03
C ARG A 92 4.37 -7.01 -22.73
N ILE A 93 3.95 -5.85 -22.19
CA ILE A 93 4.44 -5.30 -20.92
C ILE A 93 3.95 -6.12 -19.72
N GLY A 94 2.73 -6.65 -19.77
CA GLY A 94 2.11 -7.36 -18.65
C GLY A 94 3.00 -8.41 -17.99
N PRO A 95 3.52 -9.40 -18.72
CA PRO A 95 4.40 -10.44 -18.19
C PRO A 95 5.71 -9.89 -17.61
N LEU A 96 6.30 -8.86 -18.26
CA LEU A 96 7.59 -8.29 -17.85
C LEU A 96 7.47 -7.41 -16.61
N ARG A 97 6.32 -6.78 -16.42
CA ARG A 97 6.05 -5.83 -15.33
C ARG A 97 6.25 -6.44 -13.95
N ARG A 98 5.81 -7.70 -13.77
CA ARG A 98 5.95 -8.41 -12.51
C ARG A 98 7.42 -8.53 -12.11
N ILE A 99 8.27 -8.95 -13.05
CA ILE A 99 9.70 -9.16 -12.85
C ILE A 99 10.43 -7.82 -12.72
N ALA A 100 10.22 -6.90 -13.67
CA ALA A 100 10.93 -5.62 -13.72
C ALA A 100 10.70 -4.73 -12.48
N LEU A 101 9.50 -4.80 -11.87
CA LEU A 101 9.15 -4.03 -10.68
C LEU A 101 9.28 -4.81 -9.36
N ALA A 102 9.61 -6.10 -9.39
CA ALA A 102 9.70 -6.93 -8.18
C ALA A 102 10.59 -6.35 -7.08
N PRO A 103 11.83 -5.87 -7.36
CA PRO A 103 12.68 -5.30 -6.32
C PRO A 103 12.10 -4.07 -5.65
N SER A 104 11.52 -3.17 -6.44
CA SER A 104 10.92 -1.94 -5.92
C SER A 104 9.62 -2.20 -5.15
N ARG A 105 8.81 -3.16 -5.59
CA ARG A 105 7.61 -3.61 -4.89
C ARG A 105 7.97 -4.28 -3.57
N PHE A 106 8.97 -5.15 -3.58
CA PHE A 106 9.46 -5.82 -2.38
C PHE A 106 9.98 -4.81 -1.34
N ALA A 107 10.80 -3.83 -1.75
CA ALA A 107 11.32 -2.81 -0.86
C ALA A 107 10.19 -1.97 -0.22
N ARG A 108 9.18 -1.57 -1.02
CA ARG A 108 8.02 -0.83 -0.52
C ARG A 108 7.15 -1.67 0.42
N ALA A 109 6.89 -2.93 0.07
CA ALA A 109 6.09 -3.82 0.90
C ALA A 109 6.78 -4.11 2.24
N LYS A 110 8.10 -4.30 2.22
CA LYS A 110 8.92 -4.46 3.42
C LYS A 110 8.80 -3.23 4.33
N GLN A 111 9.03 -2.04 3.78
CA GLN A 111 8.95 -0.79 4.52
C GLN A 111 7.56 -0.58 5.13
N ALA A 112 6.50 -0.78 4.35
CA ALA A 112 5.13 -0.63 4.83
C ALA A 112 4.80 -1.60 5.98
N PHE A 113 5.30 -2.83 5.92
CA PHE A 113 5.13 -3.80 6.97
C PHE A 113 5.90 -3.41 8.24
N GLU A 114 7.18 -3.03 8.11
CA GLU A 114 8.02 -2.55 9.22
C GLU A 114 7.43 -1.30 9.89
N ASP A 115 6.90 -0.35 9.12
CA ASP A 115 6.27 0.86 9.64
C ASP A 115 5.02 0.56 10.48
N LEU A 116 4.17 -0.38 10.03
CA LEU A 116 2.99 -0.78 10.79
C LEU A 116 3.34 -1.52 12.10
N VAL A 117 4.38 -2.36 12.08
CA VAL A 117 4.89 -3.03 13.28
C VAL A 117 5.44 -2.00 14.27
N ALA A 118 6.23 -1.04 13.78
CA ALA A 118 6.75 0.05 14.60
C ALA A 118 5.63 0.94 15.17
N GLN A 119 4.59 1.23 14.38
CA GLN A 119 3.42 1.97 14.81
C GLN A 119 2.68 1.24 15.95
N LYS A 120 2.46 -0.08 15.83
CA LYS A 120 1.84 -0.88 16.88
C LYS A 120 2.63 -0.78 18.18
N LEU A 121 3.96 -0.94 18.13
CA LEU A 121 4.82 -0.85 19.29
C LEU A 121 4.78 0.54 19.94
N ALA A 122 4.86 1.59 19.13
CA ALA A 122 4.78 2.97 19.61
C ALA A 122 3.42 3.26 20.28
N THR A 123 2.31 2.87 19.62
CA THR A 123 0.95 3.07 20.15
C THR A 123 0.73 2.30 21.45
N THR A 124 1.28 1.07 21.57
CA THR A 124 1.25 0.29 22.81
C THR A 124 1.99 1.00 23.94
N GLY A 125 3.19 1.52 23.66
CA GLY A 125 3.96 2.29 24.65
C GLY A 125 3.27 3.61 25.06
N GLU A 126 2.56 4.27 24.15
CA GLU A 126 1.75 5.44 24.50
C GLU A 126 0.53 5.08 25.35
N LEU A 127 -0.11 3.94 25.08
CA LEU A 127 -1.21 3.43 25.88
C LEU A 127 -0.77 3.12 27.33
N GLU A 128 0.38 2.49 27.50
CA GLU A 128 0.94 2.22 28.83
C GLU A 128 1.20 3.51 29.60
N LYS A 129 1.78 4.53 28.95
CA LYS A 129 1.99 5.85 29.54
C LYS A 129 0.68 6.53 29.93
N ALA A 130 -0.32 6.48 29.05
CA ALA A 130 -1.65 7.05 29.33
C ALA A 130 -2.30 6.35 30.54
N ASN A 131 -2.25 5.02 30.60
CA ASN A 131 -2.78 4.25 31.72
C ASN A 131 -2.07 4.60 33.05
N ALA A 132 -0.75 4.74 33.04
CA ALA A 132 0.00 5.14 34.24
C ALA A 132 -0.37 6.57 34.71
N LEU A 133 -0.59 7.50 33.79
CA LEU A 133 -1.07 8.84 34.10
C LEU A 133 -2.49 8.83 34.65
N ILE A 134 -3.40 8.09 34.04
CA ILE A 134 -4.77 7.90 34.51
C ILE A 134 -4.76 7.39 35.97
N ALA A 135 -4.01 6.33 36.25
CA ALA A 135 -3.90 5.79 37.60
C ALA A 135 -3.40 6.80 38.62
N LYS A 136 -2.39 7.62 38.23
CA LYS A 136 -1.85 8.66 39.07
C LYS A 136 -2.86 9.80 39.36
N VAL A 137 -3.58 10.25 38.31
CA VAL A 137 -4.57 11.32 38.44
C VAL A 137 -5.80 10.81 39.19
N SER A 138 -6.29 9.59 38.91
CA SER A 138 -7.40 8.97 39.63
C SER A 138 -7.13 8.87 41.14
N LYS A 139 -5.91 8.48 41.51
CA LYS A 139 -5.54 8.45 42.93
C LYS A 139 -5.60 9.85 43.56
N ARG A 140 -5.06 10.91 42.91
CA ARG A 140 -5.13 12.27 43.39
C ARG A 140 -6.55 12.79 43.51
N VAL A 141 -7.41 12.47 42.54
CA VAL A 141 -8.84 12.81 42.56
C VAL A 141 -9.53 12.15 43.75
N ALA A 142 -9.27 10.85 44.01
CA ALA A 142 -9.84 10.13 45.14
C ALA A 142 -9.33 10.70 46.47
N ASP A 143 -8.02 11.03 46.58
CA ASP A 143 -7.44 11.61 47.78
C ASP A 143 -8.02 13.02 48.07
N ALA A 144 -8.21 13.85 47.02
CA ALA A 144 -8.83 15.17 47.13
C ALA A 144 -10.29 15.07 47.58
N ASP A 145 -11.07 14.16 46.97
CA ASP A 145 -12.47 13.90 47.29
C ASP A 145 -12.64 13.46 48.78
N ALA A 146 -11.83 12.50 49.23
CA ALA A 146 -11.81 12.06 50.62
C ALA A 146 -11.48 13.21 51.62
N ARG A 147 -10.51 14.08 51.24
CA ARG A 147 -10.14 15.26 52.08
C ARG A 147 -11.25 16.31 52.10
N ILE A 148 -11.94 16.53 50.97
CA ILE A 148 -13.10 17.46 50.93
C ILE A 148 -14.18 16.98 51.90
N VAL A 149 -14.49 15.68 51.92
CA VAL A 149 -15.50 15.11 52.85
C VAL A 149 -15.08 15.40 54.30
N THR A 150 -13.84 15.13 54.65
CA THR A 150 -13.33 15.35 56.00
C THR A 150 -13.34 16.84 56.42
N GLU A 151 -12.84 17.71 55.55
CA GLU A 151 -12.79 19.16 55.78
C GLU A 151 -14.19 19.78 55.81
N THR A 152 -15.13 19.28 55.00
CA THR A 152 -16.54 19.71 55.02
C THR A 152 -17.21 19.35 56.36
N GLN A 153 -16.96 18.15 56.86
CA GLN A 153 -17.48 17.74 58.19
C GLN A 153 -16.94 18.62 59.29
N SER A 154 -15.63 18.93 59.29
CA SER A 154 -14.99 19.82 60.25
C SER A 154 -15.52 21.25 60.16
N ALA A 155 -15.65 21.77 58.94
CA ALA A 155 -16.20 23.11 58.69
C ALA A 155 -17.66 23.24 59.12
N THR A 156 -18.47 22.18 58.91
CA THR A 156 -19.89 22.13 59.35
C THR A 156 -19.96 22.19 60.88
N GLN A 157 -19.12 21.44 61.60
CA GLN A 157 -19.05 21.53 63.06
C GLN A 157 -18.68 22.90 63.54
N THR A 158 -17.65 23.51 62.94
CA THR A 158 -17.21 24.87 63.25
C THR A 158 -18.30 25.92 62.97
N MET A 159 -19.08 25.75 61.91
CA MET A 159 -20.21 26.60 61.55
C MET A 159 -21.33 26.54 62.61
N LEU A 160 -21.60 25.33 63.11
CA LEU A 160 -22.63 25.11 64.15
C LEU A 160 -22.22 25.73 65.50
N ASP A 161 -20.92 25.77 65.79
CA ASP A 161 -20.37 26.29 67.02
C ASP A 161 -20.09 27.82 66.95
N ALA A 162 -20.20 28.45 65.75
CA ALA A 162 -19.91 29.89 65.59
C ALA A 162 -21.12 30.79 65.88
N GLU A 163 -20.95 31.83 66.73
CA GLU A 163 -21.99 32.86 67.02
C GLU A 163 -21.98 34.04 66.01
N GLY A 164 -21.28 33.93 64.83
CA GLY A 164 -21.10 35.05 63.89
C GLY A 164 -21.02 34.61 62.43
N GLU A 165 -20.56 35.51 61.51
CA GLU A 165 -20.36 35.21 60.10
C GLU A 165 -19.36 34.08 59.94
N PHE A 166 -19.78 33.03 59.17
CA PHE A 166 -18.94 31.90 58.84
C PHE A 166 -18.30 32.10 57.45
N ASN A 167 -16.98 32.05 57.40
CA ASN A 167 -16.23 32.07 56.15
C ASN A 167 -15.82 30.64 55.74
N VAL A 168 -16.09 30.30 54.49
CA VAL A 168 -15.67 28.98 53.94
C VAL A 168 -14.14 28.88 54.03
N PRO A 169 -13.59 27.80 54.58
CA PRO A 169 -12.14 27.63 54.67
C PRO A 169 -11.49 27.63 53.29
N GLU A 170 -10.39 28.37 53.09
CA GLU A 170 -9.61 28.45 51.84
C GLU A 170 -9.16 27.06 51.38
N VAL A 171 -8.92 26.14 52.32
CA VAL A 171 -8.54 24.75 52.05
C VAL A 171 -9.63 24.04 51.24
N LEU A 172 -10.91 24.22 51.54
CA LEU A 172 -12.02 23.61 50.78
C LEU A 172 -12.09 24.15 49.36
N THR A 173 -12.00 25.47 49.19
CA THR A 173 -12.00 26.12 47.87
C THR A 173 -10.86 25.60 46.98
N ARG A 174 -9.67 25.44 47.58
CA ARG A 174 -8.48 24.91 46.89
C ARG A 174 -8.67 23.43 46.52
N LEU A 175 -9.18 22.58 47.41
CA LEU A 175 -9.43 21.18 47.16
C LEU A 175 -10.51 20.96 46.10
N GLU A 176 -11.57 21.78 46.11
CA GLU A 176 -12.61 21.72 45.07
C GLU A 176 -12.05 22.10 43.67
N ALA A 177 -11.19 23.11 43.61
CA ALA A 177 -10.49 23.49 42.38
C ALA A 177 -9.57 22.36 41.90
N GLU A 178 -8.79 21.73 42.79
CA GLU A 178 -7.93 20.59 42.51
C GLU A 178 -8.75 19.38 41.99
N LEU A 179 -9.88 19.10 42.65
CA LEU A 179 -10.80 18.05 42.24
C LEU A 179 -11.37 18.29 40.82
N ARG A 180 -11.79 19.52 40.53
CA ARG A 180 -12.32 19.90 39.21
C ARG A 180 -11.27 19.76 38.12
N LEU A 181 -10.05 20.27 38.36
CA LEU A 181 -8.93 20.12 37.42
C LEU A 181 -8.54 18.63 37.22
N GLY A 182 -8.50 17.88 38.34
CA GLY A 182 -8.21 16.43 38.25
C GLY A 182 -9.23 15.66 37.44
N LYS A 183 -10.54 15.94 37.63
CA LYS A 183 -11.60 15.31 36.83
C LYS A 183 -11.56 15.67 35.35
N SER A 184 -11.25 16.96 35.03
CA SER A 184 -11.08 17.38 33.64
C SER A 184 -9.89 16.67 32.95
N SER A 185 -8.72 16.66 33.65
CA SER A 185 -7.54 15.95 33.15
C SER A 185 -7.78 14.43 32.97
N LEU A 186 -8.55 13.85 33.90
CA LEU A 186 -8.91 12.42 33.79
C LEU A 186 -9.73 12.15 32.54
N ALA A 187 -10.74 12.97 32.27
CA ALA A 187 -11.59 12.82 31.05
C ALA A 187 -10.77 12.96 29.76
N GLU A 188 -9.82 13.89 29.70
CA GLU A 188 -8.93 14.05 28.55
C GLU A 188 -8.02 12.84 28.34
N LEU A 189 -7.43 12.33 29.45
CA LEU A 189 -6.57 11.14 29.39
C LEU A 189 -7.35 9.87 29.01
N GLU A 190 -8.57 9.71 29.51
CA GLU A 190 -9.45 8.61 29.14
C GLU A 190 -9.85 8.68 27.66
N GLY A 191 -10.18 9.87 27.15
CA GLY A 191 -10.43 10.08 25.73
C GLY A 191 -9.21 9.74 24.86
N LYS A 192 -8.00 10.13 25.29
CA LYS A 192 -6.76 9.74 24.60
C LYS A 192 -6.53 8.23 24.64
N ARG A 193 -6.73 7.59 25.79
CA ARG A 193 -6.63 6.12 25.92
C ARG A 193 -7.58 5.42 24.97
N ASP A 194 -8.83 5.86 24.89
CA ASP A 194 -9.86 5.24 24.06
C ASP A 194 -9.55 5.39 22.58
N ALA A 195 -9.00 6.55 22.16
CA ALA A 195 -8.51 6.75 20.80
C ALA A 195 -7.33 5.81 20.45
N LEU A 196 -6.36 5.64 21.38
CA LEU A 196 -5.25 4.70 21.20
C LEU A 196 -5.74 3.24 21.11
N LEU A 197 -6.70 2.86 21.93
CA LEU A 197 -7.31 1.52 21.87
C LEU A 197 -8.06 1.28 20.56
N ALA A 198 -8.77 2.28 20.05
CA ALA A 198 -9.42 2.20 18.74
C ALA A 198 -8.38 1.98 17.62
N GLY A 199 -7.31 2.75 17.60
CA GLY A 199 -6.20 2.55 16.65
C GLY A 199 -5.58 1.15 16.75
N LEU A 200 -5.32 0.67 17.97
CA LEU A 200 -4.77 -0.68 18.19
C LEU A 200 -5.69 -1.83 17.73
N ARG A 201 -7.00 -1.61 17.64
CA ARG A 201 -7.94 -2.63 17.11
C ARG A 201 -7.83 -2.82 15.61
N GLU A 202 -7.49 -1.79 14.87
CA GLU A 202 -7.38 -1.81 13.40
C GLU A 202 -6.01 -2.33 12.94
N LEU A 203 -4.94 -2.02 13.69
CA LEU A 203 -3.56 -2.36 13.34
C LEU A 203 -3.31 -3.86 13.05
N PRO A 204 -3.86 -4.84 13.81
CA PRO A 204 -3.61 -6.26 13.52
C PRO A 204 -4.11 -6.71 12.15
N THR A 205 -5.17 -6.10 11.65
CA THR A 205 -5.69 -6.40 10.31
C THR A 205 -4.80 -5.77 9.23
N ALA A 206 -4.39 -4.50 9.42
CA ALA A 206 -3.48 -3.82 8.52
C ALA A 206 -2.10 -4.52 8.46
N ILE A 207 -1.58 -4.96 9.60
CA ILE A 207 -0.32 -5.71 9.69
C ILE A 207 -0.41 -7.03 8.92
N ARG A 208 -1.47 -7.81 9.09
CA ARG A 208 -1.66 -9.09 8.35
C ARG A 208 -1.76 -8.88 6.84
N GLU A 209 -2.43 -7.81 6.40
CA GLU A 209 -2.51 -7.50 4.97
C GLU A 209 -1.15 -7.05 4.42
N ALA A 210 -0.41 -6.21 5.14
CA ALA A 210 0.93 -5.80 4.76
C ALA A 210 1.91 -6.99 4.73
N GLU A 211 1.82 -7.91 5.69
CA GLU A 211 2.58 -9.16 5.73
C GLU A 211 2.29 -10.01 4.49
N ARG A 212 1.00 -10.19 4.15
CA ARG A 212 0.60 -10.94 2.96
C ARG A 212 1.16 -10.33 1.68
N VAL A 213 1.11 -9.00 1.55
CA VAL A 213 1.70 -8.29 0.40
C VAL A 213 3.21 -8.46 0.36
N PHE A 214 3.88 -8.36 1.50
CA PHE A 214 5.33 -8.58 1.63
C PHE A 214 5.72 -10.00 1.20
N ILE A 215 5.01 -11.04 1.69
CA ILE A 215 5.26 -12.43 1.31
C ILE A 215 5.10 -12.63 -0.20
N GLY A 216 4.02 -12.07 -0.79
CA GLY A 216 3.80 -12.14 -2.24
C GLY A 216 4.92 -11.47 -3.05
N CYS A 217 5.35 -10.27 -2.64
CA CYS A 217 6.46 -9.58 -3.30
C CYS A 217 7.80 -10.31 -3.13
N ARG A 218 8.02 -10.97 -1.98
CA ARG A 218 9.20 -11.79 -1.73
C ARG A 218 9.24 -12.99 -2.66
N ALA A 219 8.10 -13.64 -2.88
CA ALA A 219 8.01 -14.77 -3.81
C ALA A 219 8.46 -14.38 -5.23
N ASP A 220 8.05 -13.19 -5.72
CA ASP A 220 8.49 -12.67 -7.02
C ASP A 220 10.02 -12.49 -7.09
N VAL A 221 10.65 -12.05 -6.00
CA VAL A 221 12.12 -11.87 -5.91
C VAL A 221 12.85 -13.22 -5.90
N VAL A 222 12.37 -14.17 -5.11
CA VAL A 222 12.94 -15.53 -5.05
C VAL A 222 12.82 -16.24 -6.40
N GLU A 223 11.71 -16.02 -7.13
CA GLU A 223 11.55 -16.55 -8.48
C GLU A 223 12.59 -15.97 -9.45
N ILE A 224 12.91 -14.68 -9.36
CA ILE A 224 13.98 -14.07 -10.16
C ILE A 224 15.34 -14.72 -9.85
N GLU A 225 15.66 -14.91 -8.56
CA GLU A 225 16.88 -15.60 -8.14
C GLU A 225 16.95 -17.02 -8.70
N LEU A 226 15.83 -17.74 -8.66
CA LEU A 226 15.73 -19.07 -9.25
C LEU A 226 16.07 -19.05 -10.75
N TYR A 227 15.46 -18.14 -11.51
CA TYR A 227 15.74 -18.02 -12.95
C TYR A 227 17.21 -17.66 -13.22
N GLU A 228 17.83 -16.80 -12.42
CA GLU A 228 19.23 -16.47 -12.52
C GLU A 228 20.14 -17.71 -12.34
N GLN A 229 19.81 -18.54 -11.36
CA GLN A 229 20.57 -19.76 -11.08
C GLN A 229 20.33 -20.84 -12.14
N LEU A 230 19.13 -20.92 -12.71
CA LEU A 230 18.77 -21.89 -13.73
C LEU A 230 19.29 -21.54 -15.13
N MET A 231 19.49 -20.28 -15.48
CA MET A 231 19.93 -19.85 -16.82
C MET A 231 21.19 -20.55 -17.31
N PRO A 232 22.25 -20.74 -16.50
CA PRO A 232 23.42 -21.52 -16.93
C PRO A 232 23.12 -22.99 -17.24
N ALA A 233 22.10 -23.56 -16.58
CA ALA A 233 21.70 -24.95 -16.75
C ALA A 233 20.73 -25.16 -17.94
N MET A 234 20.16 -24.11 -18.52
CA MET A 234 19.16 -24.20 -19.59
C MET A 234 19.67 -24.94 -20.84
N ILE A 235 20.97 -24.84 -21.15
CA ILE A 235 21.57 -25.60 -22.26
C ILE A 235 21.50 -27.10 -21.99
N LEU A 236 21.71 -27.52 -20.74
CA LEU A 236 21.62 -28.94 -20.35
C LEU A 236 20.19 -29.45 -20.45
N PHE A 237 19.20 -28.63 -19.99
CA PHE A 237 17.79 -28.95 -20.12
C PHE A 237 17.37 -29.07 -21.58
N ALA A 238 17.78 -28.13 -22.44
CA ALA A 238 17.52 -28.18 -23.88
C ALA A 238 18.08 -29.44 -24.53
N ARG A 239 19.33 -29.83 -24.15
CA ARG A 239 19.92 -31.11 -24.67
C ARG A 239 19.14 -32.33 -24.18
N ALA A 240 18.74 -32.38 -22.92
CA ALA A 240 17.97 -33.48 -22.36
C ALA A 240 16.56 -33.58 -23.03
N SER A 241 15.91 -32.44 -23.22
CA SER A 241 14.61 -32.38 -23.92
C SER A 241 14.73 -32.80 -25.37
N ALA A 242 15.72 -32.32 -26.11
CA ALA A 242 15.97 -32.74 -27.49
C ALA A 242 16.27 -34.23 -27.61
N ALA A 243 17.02 -34.82 -26.66
CA ALA A 243 17.28 -36.26 -26.63
C ALA A 243 15.99 -37.09 -26.39
N ARG A 244 15.10 -36.61 -25.49
CA ARG A 244 13.79 -37.26 -25.26
C ARG A 244 12.94 -37.21 -26.52
N ARG A 245 12.89 -36.12 -27.25
CA ARG A 245 12.13 -35.98 -28.49
C ARG A 245 12.60 -36.93 -29.59
N GLN A 246 13.89 -37.21 -29.65
CA GLN A 246 14.41 -38.21 -30.60
C GLN A 246 13.84 -39.61 -30.35
N ASN A 247 13.49 -39.91 -29.11
CA ASN A 247 12.89 -41.19 -28.74
C ASN A 247 11.35 -41.17 -28.74
N ASP A 248 10.74 -40.03 -28.45
CA ASP A 248 9.30 -39.81 -28.45
C ASP A 248 8.95 -38.47 -29.13
N TYR A 249 8.42 -38.57 -30.37
CA TYR A 249 8.04 -37.40 -31.18
C TYR A 249 6.86 -36.58 -30.60
N ARG A 250 6.14 -37.12 -29.60
CA ARG A 250 5.05 -36.43 -28.90
C ARG A 250 5.55 -35.60 -27.70
N HIS A 251 6.83 -35.73 -27.35
CA HIS A 251 7.42 -34.95 -26.25
C HIS A 251 7.43 -33.47 -26.61
N ASP A 252 6.85 -32.63 -25.73
CA ASP A 252 6.96 -31.18 -25.83
C ASP A 252 8.40 -30.75 -25.48
N GLU A 253 9.16 -30.37 -26.49
CA GLU A 253 10.55 -29.97 -26.38
C GLU A 253 10.78 -28.68 -25.58
N THR A 254 9.72 -27.89 -25.39
CA THR A 254 9.78 -26.64 -24.61
C THR A 254 9.50 -26.85 -23.13
N ARG A 255 9.11 -28.08 -22.74
CA ARG A 255 8.70 -28.38 -21.36
C ARG A 255 9.60 -29.43 -20.73
N PHE A 256 10.13 -29.12 -19.56
CA PHE A 256 10.91 -30.03 -18.72
C PHE A 256 10.40 -29.97 -17.27
N GLU A 257 9.98 -31.11 -16.72
CA GLU A 257 9.44 -31.20 -15.35
C GLU A 257 10.52 -31.73 -14.40
N ILE A 258 10.70 -31.07 -13.27
CA ILE A 258 11.61 -31.44 -12.19
C ILE A 258 10.80 -31.57 -10.90
N GLU A 259 10.90 -32.71 -10.23
CA GLU A 259 10.37 -32.90 -8.90
C GLU A 259 11.33 -32.33 -7.85
N ILE A 260 10.82 -31.54 -6.91
CA ILE A 260 11.58 -30.99 -5.81
C ILE A 260 11.42 -31.94 -4.60
N PRO A 261 12.51 -32.53 -4.07
CA PRO A 261 12.45 -33.37 -2.88
C PRO A 261 11.85 -32.60 -1.68
N ARG A 262 10.93 -33.26 -0.96
CA ARG A 262 10.22 -32.64 0.15
C ARG A 262 11.15 -32.19 1.30
N GLU A 263 12.24 -32.93 1.49
CA GLU A 263 13.26 -32.63 2.50
C GLU A 263 13.97 -31.28 2.27
N LEU A 264 13.90 -30.72 1.05
CA LEU A 264 14.44 -29.39 0.72
C LEU A 264 13.42 -28.26 0.97
N ILE A 265 12.12 -28.57 1.02
CA ILE A 265 11.07 -27.59 1.20
C ILE A 265 11.03 -27.09 2.65
N GLU A 266 11.01 -28.01 3.63
CA GLU A 266 10.92 -27.65 5.05
C GLU A 266 12.03 -26.70 5.53
N PRO A 267 13.33 -26.95 5.23
CA PRO A 267 14.38 -26.00 5.58
C PRO A 267 14.24 -24.63 4.89
N ALA A 268 13.73 -24.61 3.66
CA ALA A 268 13.48 -23.36 2.94
C ALA A 268 12.35 -22.55 3.56
N GLU A 269 11.25 -23.20 4.00
CA GLU A 269 10.16 -22.57 4.74
C GLU A 269 10.62 -21.93 6.05
N VAL A 270 11.45 -22.68 6.82
CA VAL A 270 12.03 -22.18 8.08
C VAL A 270 12.92 -20.97 7.82
N ALA A 271 13.77 -21.02 6.78
CA ALA A 271 14.63 -19.90 6.42
C ALA A 271 13.83 -18.66 6.01
N LEU A 272 12.76 -18.84 5.23
CA LEU A 272 11.87 -17.76 4.83
C LEU A 272 11.06 -17.18 6.01
N ALA A 273 10.64 -18.02 6.95
CA ALA A 273 9.95 -17.57 8.16
C ALA A 273 10.84 -16.71 9.07
N ALA A 274 12.14 -17.04 9.15
CA ALA A 274 13.11 -16.29 9.94
C ALA A 274 13.41 -14.88 9.40
N GLU A 275 13.02 -14.58 8.17
CA GLU A 275 13.18 -13.26 7.55
C GLU A 275 12.01 -12.31 7.81
N LEU A 276 10.89 -12.81 8.36
CA LEU A 276 9.77 -11.98 8.75
C LEU A 276 10.16 -11.10 9.94
N PRO A 277 9.90 -9.78 9.90
CA PRO A 277 10.03 -8.92 11.07
C PRO A 277 9.16 -9.47 12.20
N THR A 278 9.74 -9.66 13.38
CA THR A 278 9.02 -10.06 14.58
C THR A 278 8.07 -8.94 15.02
N ALA A 279 6.78 -9.20 14.98
CA ALA A 279 5.71 -8.25 15.34
C ALA A 279 5.48 -8.18 16.86
#